data_0557bab18d21778a56cdd355ada23846
#
_entry.id   0557bab18d21778a56cdd355ada23846
#
_cell.length_a   1.000
_cell.length_b   1.000
_cell.length_c   1.000
_cell.angle_alpha   90.00
_cell.angle_beta   90.00
_cell.angle_gamma   90.00
#
_symmetry.space_group_name_H-M   'P 1'
#
loop_
_entity.id
_entity.type
_entity.pdbx_description
1 polymer ?
#
loop_
_entity_poly.entity_id
_entity_poly.type
_entity_poly.pdbx_seq_one_letter_code
_entity_poly.pdbx_strand_id
1 'polypeptide(L)'
;ACSKKEPAAEVAKADPQQEQLIRGQYLTAVGDCYACHTVRGSEPYSGGLEMPTPFGTLFTPNITPDKEFGIGSWSADDFWQALHEGKSKDGSFLYPAFPYTNYTKVTRADSDDIYAYLMSVKPVSQKSRPHEMGFPFNQRQLMAGWRALYFKSGEFKEDPKQSKEW
;
A
#
# COMPACT_ATOMS: atom_id res chain seq x y z
N ALA A 1 -60.34 -3.94 -7.21
CA ALA A 1 -59.02 -4.55 -7.41
C ALA A 1 -58.09 -3.99 -6.33
N CYS A 2 -57.84 -4.77 -5.25
CA CYS A 2 -56.87 -4.39 -4.22
C CYS A 2 -55.46 -4.83 -4.66
N SER A 3 -54.64 -3.85 -4.96
CA SER A 3 -53.21 -4.09 -5.21
C SER A 3 -52.49 -4.37 -3.89
N LYS A 4 -52.03 -5.60 -3.69
CA LYS A 4 -51.15 -5.96 -2.56
C LYS A 4 -49.79 -5.29 -2.80
N LYS A 5 -49.44 -4.36 -1.92
CA LYS A 5 -48.10 -3.77 -1.85
C LYS A 5 -47.15 -4.86 -1.30
N GLU A 6 -46.24 -5.35 -2.14
CA GLU A 6 -45.16 -6.23 -1.68
C GLU A 6 -44.31 -5.48 -0.66
N PRO A 7 -43.92 -6.13 0.45
CA PRO A 7 -43.02 -5.52 1.40
C PRO A 7 -41.67 -5.30 0.72
N ALA A 8 -41.14 -4.07 0.81
CA ALA A 8 -39.80 -3.78 0.37
C ALA A 8 -38.82 -4.72 1.11
N ALA A 9 -38.03 -5.44 0.34
CA ALA A 9 -36.98 -6.29 0.91
C ALA A 9 -36.07 -5.43 1.79
N GLU A 10 -35.96 -5.76 3.05
CA GLU A 10 -35.05 -5.13 4.00
C GLU A 10 -33.63 -5.43 3.49
N VAL A 11 -32.93 -4.40 3.03
CA VAL A 11 -31.52 -4.51 2.61
C VAL A 11 -30.75 -4.91 3.86
N ALA A 12 -30.33 -6.16 3.93
CA ALA A 12 -29.49 -6.66 5.01
C ALA A 12 -28.26 -5.74 5.10
N LYS A 13 -28.00 -5.18 6.29
CA LYS A 13 -26.80 -4.39 6.55
C LYS A 13 -25.62 -5.30 6.27
N ALA A 14 -24.72 -4.84 5.38
CA ALA A 14 -23.51 -5.57 5.09
C ALA A 14 -22.67 -5.73 6.39
N ASP A 15 -21.98 -6.85 6.49
CA ASP A 15 -21.05 -7.09 7.60
C ASP A 15 -19.94 -6.02 7.55
N PRO A 16 -19.68 -5.27 8.65
CA PRO A 16 -18.65 -4.24 8.69
C PRO A 16 -17.28 -4.73 8.24
N GLN A 17 -16.94 -5.99 8.53
CA GLN A 17 -15.69 -6.60 8.07
C GLN A 17 -15.68 -6.76 6.54
N GLN A 18 -16.80 -7.17 5.96
CA GLN A 18 -16.94 -7.30 4.51
C GLN A 18 -16.87 -5.94 3.81
N GLU A 19 -17.50 -4.92 4.39
CA GLU A 19 -17.41 -3.54 3.88
C GLU A 19 -15.97 -3.02 3.90
N GLN A 20 -15.23 -3.28 4.99
CA GLN A 20 -13.82 -2.93 5.11
C GLN A 20 -12.98 -3.59 4.02
N LEU A 21 -13.16 -4.89 3.77
CA LEU A 21 -12.40 -5.62 2.74
C LEU A 21 -12.71 -5.11 1.34
N ILE A 22 -13.99 -4.82 1.02
CA ILE A 22 -14.39 -4.27 -0.27
C ILE A 22 -13.76 -2.89 -0.48
N ARG A 23 -13.79 -2.04 0.55
CA ARG A 23 -13.18 -0.72 0.50
C ARG A 23 -11.66 -0.81 0.36
N GLY A 24 -11.01 -1.69 1.12
CA GLY A 24 -9.59 -1.95 1.04
C GLY A 24 -9.16 -2.46 -0.35
N GLN A 25 -9.95 -3.35 -0.97
CA GLN A 25 -9.73 -3.80 -2.34
C GLN A 25 -9.77 -2.64 -3.34
N TYR A 26 -10.78 -1.79 -3.22
CA TYR A 26 -10.92 -0.61 -4.06
C TYR A 26 -9.73 0.35 -3.90
N LEU A 27 -9.35 0.66 -2.66
CA LEU A 27 -8.23 1.56 -2.36
C LEU A 27 -6.88 0.99 -2.80
N THR A 28 -6.69 -0.33 -2.70
CA THR A 28 -5.50 -1.04 -3.20
C THR A 28 -5.38 -0.92 -4.73
N ALA A 29 -6.52 -0.96 -5.43
CA ALA A 29 -6.56 -0.74 -6.88
C ALA A 29 -6.29 0.73 -7.24
N VAL A 30 -6.89 1.69 -6.53
CA VAL A 30 -6.63 3.14 -6.72
C VAL A 30 -5.17 3.49 -6.44
N GLY A 31 -4.57 2.88 -5.42
CA GLY A 31 -3.16 3.04 -5.07
C GLY A 31 -2.20 2.28 -6.00
N ASP A 32 -2.71 1.57 -7.02
CA ASP A 32 -1.92 0.83 -8.02
C ASP A 32 -0.93 -0.20 -7.41
N CYS A 33 -1.25 -0.73 -6.24
CA CYS A 33 -0.38 -1.68 -5.54
C CYS A 33 -0.14 -2.94 -6.38
N TYR A 34 -1.18 -3.40 -7.08
CA TYR A 34 -1.12 -4.61 -7.91
C TYR A 34 -0.09 -4.49 -9.04
N ALA A 35 -0.06 -3.37 -9.76
CA ALA A 35 0.81 -3.22 -10.94
C ALA A 35 2.31 -3.27 -10.57
N CYS A 36 2.68 -2.71 -9.41
CA CYS A 36 4.06 -2.75 -8.94
C CYS A 36 4.41 -4.07 -8.24
N HIS A 37 3.47 -4.67 -7.50
CA HIS A 37 3.74 -5.84 -6.67
C HIS A 37 3.32 -7.18 -7.31
N THR A 38 3.04 -7.19 -8.63
CA THR A 38 2.69 -8.40 -9.36
C THR A 38 3.42 -8.45 -10.69
N VAL A 39 4.25 -9.45 -10.88
CA VAL A 39 4.85 -9.72 -12.19
C VAL A 39 3.84 -10.50 -13.04
N ARG A 40 3.79 -10.22 -14.34
CA ARG A 40 2.89 -10.93 -15.24
C ARG A 40 3.12 -12.44 -15.18
N GLY A 41 2.07 -13.18 -14.84
CA GLY A 41 2.11 -14.63 -14.70
C GLY A 41 2.56 -15.14 -13.32
N SER A 42 2.84 -14.24 -12.37
CA SER A 42 3.08 -14.58 -10.97
C SER A 42 1.80 -14.50 -10.13
N GLU A 43 1.87 -14.97 -8.89
CA GLU A 43 0.79 -14.79 -7.91
C GLU A 43 0.63 -13.29 -7.56
N PRO A 44 -0.60 -12.82 -7.39
CA PRO A 44 -0.88 -11.44 -7.02
C PRO A 44 -0.12 -10.98 -5.77
N TYR A 45 0.43 -9.78 -5.81
CA TYR A 45 1.15 -9.12 -4.71
C TYR A 45 2.43 -9.83 -4.24
N SER A 46 2.92 -10.84 -4.97
CA SER A 46 4.14 -11.59 -4.61
C SER A 46 5.44 -10.81 -4.87
N GLY A 47 5.36 -9.64 -5.49
CA GLY A 47 6.52 -8.80 -5.79
C GLY A 47 7.35 -9.31 -6.96
N GLY A 48 8.60 -8.85 -7.04
CA GLY A 48 9.59 -9.31 -8.02
C GLY A 48 9.68 -8.47 -9.28
N LEU A 49 8.86 -7.41 -9.43
CA LEU A 49 8.97 -6.50 -10.58
C LEU A 49 10.31 -5.77 -10.55
N GLU A 50 11.01 -5.80 -11.67
CA GLU A 50 12.25 -5.06 -11.88
C GLU A 50 11.93 -3.61 -12.23
N MET A 51 12.57 -2.69 -11.50
CA MET A 51 12.43 -1.26 -11.70
C MET A 51 13.84 -0.67 -11.96
N PRO A 52 14.32 -0.66 -13.21
CA PRO A 52 15.61 -0.10 -13.54
C PRO A 52 15.59 1.42 -13.34
N THR A 53 16.65 1.92 -12.73
CA THR A 53 16.89 3.36 -12.50
C THR A 53 18.31 3.73 -12.93
N PRO A 54 18.64 5.03 -13.10
CA PRO A 54 20.02 5.45 -13.35
C PRO A 54 21.00 5.09 -12.23
N PHE A 55 20.51 4.67 -11.07
CA PHE A 55 21.30 4.37 -9.87
C PHE A 55 21.43 2.87 -9.60
N GLY A 56 20.78 2.04 -10.40
CA GLY A 56 20.70 0.59 -10.24
C GLY A 56 19.27 0.07 -10.33
N THR A 57 19.07 -1.20 -10.09
CA THR A 57 17.77 -1.85 -10.21
C THR A 57 17.13 -2.07 -8.83
N LEU A 58 15.90 -1.62 -8.69
CA LEU A 58 15.04 -1.94 -7.53
C LEU A 58 14.14 -3.11 -7.87
N PHE A 59 13.78 -3.89 -6.87
CA PHE A 59 12.82 -4.98 -6.99
C PHE A 59 11.68 -4.76 -6.02
N THR A 60 10.45 -4.90 -6.50
CA THR A 60 9.29 -4.74 -5.62
C THR A 60 9.21 -5.92 -4.65
N PRO A 61 8.93 -5.67 -3.36
CA PRO A 61 8.84 -6.73 -2.38
C PRO A 61 7.51 -7.49 -2.48
N ASN A 62 7.51 -8.68 -1.89
CA ASN A 62 6.30 -9.44 -1.58
C ASN A 62 5.50 -8.71 -0.50
N ILE A 63 4.26 -8.34 -0.80
CA ILE A 63 3.32 -7.70 0.15
C ILE A 63 2.11 -8.58 0.47
N THR A 64 2.20 -9.89 0.21
CA THR A 64 1.19 -10.86 0.67
C THR A 64 1.29 -11.11 2.17
N PRO A 65 0.27 -11.70 2.82
CA PRO A 65 0.30 -12.00 4.26
C PRO A 65 1.18 -13.22 4.62
N ASP A 66 2.19 -13.53 3.81
CA ASP A 66 3.20 -14.50 4.17
C ASP A 66 4.06 -13.95 5.33
N LYS A 67 4.26 -14.78 6.37
CA LYS A 67 4.92 -14.33 7.61
C LYS A 67 6.44 -14.24 7.50
N GLU A 68 7.04 -14.97 6.57
CA GLU A 68 8.48 -15.04 6.40
C GLU A 68 8.96 -14.07 5.32
N PHE A 69 8.29 -14.03 4.17
CA PHE A 69 8.76 -13.29 2.99
C PHE A 69 7.86 -12.11 2.59
N GLY A 70 6.67 -12.02 3.18
CA GLY A 70 5.72 -10.94 2.94
C GLY A 70 5.56 -9.99 4.13
N ILE A 71 4.38 -9.39 4.23
CA ILE A 71 4.03 -8.47 5.32
C ILE A 71 3.16 -9.13 6.40
N GLY A 72 3.03 -10.46 6.43
CA GLY A 72 2.16 -11.19 7.36
C GLY A 72 2.58 -11.11 8.84
N SER A 73 3.79 -10.63 9.12
CA SER A 73 4.26 -10.33 10.48
C SER A 73 4.18 -8.84 10.84
N TRP A 74 3.73 -7.98 9.92
CA TRP A 74 3.58 -6.54 10.17
C TRP A 74 2.32 -6.27 10.97
N SER A 75 2.33 -5.21 11.75
CA SER A 75 1.13 -4.60 12.31
C SER A 75 0.55 -3.56 11.36
N ALA A 76 -0.69 -3.12 11.62
CA ALA A 76 -1.27 -2.00 10.89
C ALA A 76 -0.44 -0.71 11.06
N ASP A 77 0.25 -0.55 12.20
CA ASP A 77 1.14 0.58 12.43
C ASP A 77 2.42 0.49 11.60
N ASP A 78 3.02 -0.70 11.45
CA ASP A 78 4.17 -0.91 10.56
C ASP A 78 3.79 -0.58 9.10
N PHE A 79 2.62 -1.01 8.67
CA PHE A 79 2.11 -0.72 7.33
C PHE A 79 1.83 0.77 7.13
N TRP A 80 1.20 1.42 8.12
CA TRP A 80 1.00 2.86 8.13
C TRP A 80 2.31 3.63 8.03
N GLN A 81 3.34 3.25 8.79
CA GLN A 81 4.66 3.89 8.73
C GLN A 81 5.31 3.73 7.35
N ALA A 82 5.11 2.59 6.69
CA ALA A 82 5.62 2.41 5.34
C ALA A 82 4.98 3.38 4.34
N LEU A 83 3.66 3.55 4.38
CA LEU A 83 2.93 4.48 3.51
C LEU A 83 3.20 5.94 3.89
N HIS A 84 3.11 6.25 5.18
CA HIS A 84 3.09 7.64 5.67
C HIS A 84 4.49 8.21 5.86
N GLU A 85 5.44 7.39 6.30
CA GLU A 85 6.81 7.81 6.63
C GLU A 85 7.87 7.22 5.69
N GLY A 86 7.52 6.30 4.79
CA GLY A 86 8.50 5.59 3.95
C GLY A 86 9.53 4.82 4.79
N LYS A 87 9.09 4.20 5.89
CA LYS A 87 9.90 3.36 6.78
C LYS A 87 9.39 1.94 6.78
N SER A 88 10.28 0.98 6.58
CA SER A 88 9.99 -0.44 6.76
C SER A 88 9.84 -0.79 8.23
N LYS A 89 9.25 -1.95 8.53
CA LYS A 89 9.11 -2.49 9.89
C LYS A 89 10.41 -2.53 10.69
N ASP A 90 11.54 -2.80 10.02
CA ASP A 90 12.87 -2.80 10.63
C ASP A 90 13.46 -1.40 10.86
N GLY A 91 12.69 -0.34 10.55
CA GLY A 91 13.10 1.05 10.68
C GLY A 91 13.94 1.57 9.51
N SER A 92 14.31 0.73 8.54
CA SER A 92 15.07 1.16 7.37
C SER A 92 14.21 2.07 6.46
N PHE A 93 14.87 3.06 5.84
CA PHE A 93 14.18 3.93 4.89
C PHE A 93 13.90 3.20 3.57
N LEU A 94 12.70 3.40 3.04
CA LEU A 94 12.32 2.92 1.73
C LEU A 94 12.86 3.87 0.64
N TYR A 95 13.16 3.32 -0.53
CA TYR A 95 13.50 4.13 -1.69
C TYR A 95 12.25 4.84 -2.22
N PRO A 96 12.35 6.09 -2.73
CA PRO A 96 11.21 6.86 -3.22
C PRO A 96 10.61 6.34 -4.54
N ALA A 97 11.12 5.25 -5.09
CA ALA A 97 10.44 4.47 -6.11
C ALA A 97 9.11 3.88 -5.58
N PHE A 98 9.04 3.57 -4.29
CA PHE A 98 7.77 3.47 -3.57
C PHE A 98 7.30 4.90 -3.27
N PRO A 99 6.19 5.36 -3.87
CA PRO A 99 5.84 6.78 -3.84
C PRO A 99 5.20 7.21 -2.50
N TYR A 100 5.88 6.93 -1.39
CA TYR A 100 5.42 7.34 -0.06
C TYR A 100 5.32 8.87 0.09
N THR A 101 5.99 9.62 -0.79
CA THR A 101 5.80 11.08 -0.90
C THR A 101 4.38 11.48 -1.28
N ASN A 102 3.65 10.60 -1.96
CA ASN A 102 2.24 10.75 -2.29
C ASN A 102 1.35 10.01 -1.28
N TYR A 103 1.70 8.77 -0.94
CA TYR A 103 0.93 7.95 0.01
C TYR A 103 0.89 8.52 1.44
N THR A 104 1.82 9.42 1.79
CA THR A 104 1.73 10.17 3.05
C THR A 104 0.43 10.97 3.18
N LYS A 105 -0.31 11.19 2.06
CA LYS A 105 -1.61 11.88 2.03
C LYS A 105 -2.80 10.96 2.31
N VAL A 106 -2.59 9.65 2.28
CA VAL A 106 -3.62 8.66 2.62
C VAL A 106 -4.00 8.82 4.10
N THR A 107 -5.27 8.69 4.44
CA THR A 107 -5.72 8.73 5.84
C THR A 107 -5.37 7.43 6.56
N ARG A 108 -5.29 7.48 7.89
CA ARG A 108 -5.07 6.27 8.69
C ARG A 108 -6.15 5.21 8.42
N ALA A 109 -7.42 5.62 8.33
CA ALA A 109 -8.53 4.71 8.04
C ALA A 109 -8.37 4.01 6.68
N ASP A 110 -7.98 4.75 5.64
CA ASP A 110 -7.73 4.18 4.32
C ASP A 110 -6.56 3.19 4.33
N SER A 111 -5.49 3.52 5.04
CA SER A 111 -4.35 2.62 5.24
C SER A 111 -4.76 1.32 5.95
N ASP A 112 -5.58 1.42 6.99
CA ASP A 112 -6.05 0.25 7.74
C ASP A 112 -6.94 -0.65 6.88
N ASP A 113 -7.76 -0.07 5.99
CA ASP A 113 -8.58 -0.83 5.05
C ASP A 113 -7.74 -1.53 3.97
N ILE A 114 -6.74 -0.83 3.41
CA ILE A 114 -5.77 -1.44 2.46
C ILE A 114 -5.03 -2.59 3.14
N TYR A 115 -4.56 -2.38 4.37
CA TYR A 115 -3.88 -3.40 5.15
C TYR A 115 -4.78 -4.60 5.40
N ALA A 116 -6.02 -4.40 5.83
CA ALA A 116 -6.99 -5.47 6.06
C ALA A 116 -7.21 -6.31 4.80
N TYR A 117 -7.34 -5.67 3.64
CA TYR A 117 -7.47 -6.36 2.37
C TYR A 117 -6.21 -7.17 2.02
N LEU A 118 -5.02 -6.59 2.14
CA LEU A 118 -3.76 -7.30 1.87
C LEU A 118 -3.53 -8.46 2.84
N MET A 119 -4.03 -8.37 4.08
CA MET A 119 -4.02 -9.50 5.03
C MET A 119 -5.02 -10.61 4.66
N SER A 120 -6.00 -10.33 3.81
CA SER A 120 -7.01 -11.30 3.36
C SER A 120 -6.64 -12.04 2.07
N VAL A 121 -5.62 -11.59 1.33
CA VAL A 121 -5.21 -12.26 0.09
C VAL A 121 -4.42 -13.54 0.38
N LYS A 122 -4.25 -14.39 -0.64
CA LYS A 122 -3.49 -15.63 -0.52
C LYS A 122 -2.03 -15.34 -0.14
N PRO A 123 -1.49 -15.93 0.94
CA PRO A 123 -0.07 -15.81 1.25
C PRO A 123 0.78 -16.55 0.19
N VAL A 124 1.90 -15.93 -0.20
CA VAL A 124 2.82 -16.48 -1.19
C VAL A 124 4.21 -16.55 -0.59
N SER A 125 4.74 -17.75 -0.43
CA SER A 125 6.09 -17.97 0.11
C SER A 125 7.15 -17.73 -0.97
N GLN A 126 7.32 -16.45 -1.34
CA GLN A 126 8.29 -15.98 -2.32
C GLN A 126 9.19 -14.92 -1.69
N LYS A 127 10.48 -15.25 -1.58
CA LYS A 127 11.48 -14.31 -1.06
C LYS A 127 11.66 -13.13 -2.02
N SER A 128 11.62 -11.92 -1.48
CA SER A 128 11.91 -10.70 -2.24
C SER A 128 13.37 -10.66 -2.67
N ARG A 129 13.61 -10.23 -3.91
CA ARG A 129 14.96 -10.02 -4.42
C ARG A 129 15.60 -8.80 -3.73
N PRO A 130 16.89 -8.85 -3.36
CA PRO A 130 17.61 -7.67 -2.90
C PRO A 130 17.74 -6.64 -4.01
N HIS A 131 17.73 -5.37 -3.67
CA HIS A 131 18.00 -4.31 -4.64
C HIS A 131 19.44 -4.32 -5.11
N GLU A 132 19.66 -4.05 -6.39
CA GLU A 132 20.96 -3.99 -7.05
C GLU A 132 21.35 -2.52 -7.34
N MET A 133 21.55 -1.77 -6.25
CA MET A 133 21.91 -0.35 -6.33
C MET A 133 23.42 -0.14 -6.30
N GLY A 134 23.91 0.74 -7.17
CA GLY A 134 25.32 1.14 -7.17
C GLY A 134 25.70 2.03 -5.97
N PHE A 135 26.98 2.06 -5.61
CA PHE A 135 27.49 3.01 -4.61
C PHE A 135 27.37 4.46 -5.15
N PRO A 136 26.97 5.45 -4.33
CA PRO A 136 26.61 5.38 -2.90
C PRO A 136 25.13 5.07 -2.63
N PHE A 137 24.31 4.84 -3.64
CA PHE A 137 22.85 4.70 -3.53
C PHE A 137 22.39 3.40 -2.84
N ASN A 138 23.29 2.41 -2.72
CA ASN A 138 23.07 1.20 -1.92
C ASN A 138 23.14 1.46 -0.40
N GLN A 139 23.56 2.67 0.04
CA GLN A 139 23.63 3.05 1.45
C GLN A 139 22.29 3.68 1.86
N ARG A 140 21.36 2.87 2.37
CA ARG A 140 20.00 3.35 2.75
C ARG A 140 19.99 4.49 3.77
N GLN A 141 21.03 4.58 4.62
CA GLN A 141 21.18 5.66 5.58
C GLN A 141 21.24 7.04 4.92
N LEU A 142 21.77 7.12 3.69
CA LEU A 142 21.83 8.38 2.93
C LEU A 142 20.45 8.88 2.52
N MET A 143 19.44 8.02 2.54
CA MET A 143 18.04 8.44 2.34
C MET A 143 17.55 9.40 3.42
N ALA A 144 18.17 9.41 4.62
CA ALA A 144 17.84 10.40 5.64
C ALA A 144 18.07 11.83 5.16
N GLY A 145 19.19 12.10 4.47
CA GLY A 145 19.49 13.42 3.90
C GLY A 145 18.52 13.80 2.78
N TRP A 146 18.25 12.86 1.85
CA TRP A 146 17.25 13.09 0.81
C TRP A 146 15.88 13.41 1.39
N ARG A 147 15.43 12.65 2.38
CA ARG A 147 14.14 12.85 3.06
C ARG A 147 14.07 14.23 3.73
N ALA A 148 15.13 14.64 4.40
CA ALA A 148 15.17 15.95 5.06
C ALA A 148 15.02 17.12 4.06
N LEU A 149 15.46 16.95 2.82
CA LEU A 149 15.40 17.98 1.78
C LEU A 149 14.11 17.93 0.95
N TYR A 150 13.58 16.74 0.67
CA TYR A 150 12.56 16.54 -0.36
C TYR A 150 11.28 15.87 0.13
N PHE A 151 11.20 15.46 1.40
CA PHE A 151 10.03 14.78 1.94
C PHE A 151 9.51 15.46 3.21
N LYS A 152 8.23 15.73 3.20
CA LYS A 152 7.49 16.18 4.38
C LYS A 152 6.26 15.29 4.52
N SER A 153 6.20 14.51 5.60
CA SER A 153 5.03 13.70 5.91
C SER A 153 3.83 14.59 6.29
N GLY A 154 2.64 14.08 6.07
CA GLY A 154 1.40 14.74 6.48
C GLY A 154 0.22 14.32 5.63
N GLU A 155 -0.90 14.08 6.27
CA GLU A 155 -2.16 13.73 5.63
C GLU A 155 -2.65 14.83 4.67
N PHE A 156 -3.52 14.45 3.75
CA PHE A 156 -4.20 15.40 2.88
C PHE A 156 -5.02 16.38 3.74
N LYS A 157 -4.92 17.66 3.40
CA LYS A 157 -5.75 18.71 3.96
C LYS A 157 -6.43 19.44 2.82
N GLU A 158 -7.74 19.51 2.90
CA GLU A 158 -8.52 20.29 1.94
C GLU A 158 -8.07 21.75 1.94
N ASP A 159 -7.86 22.33 0.77
CA ASP A 159 -7.67 23.75 0.62
C ASP A 159 -9.05 24.41 0.39
N PRO A 160 -9.56 25.22 1.32
CA PRO A 160 -10.88 25.85 1.19
C PRO A 160 -10.99 26.82 0.01
N LYS A 161 -9.88 27.15 -0.65
CA LYS A 161 -9.84 27.98 -1.85
C LYS A 161 -9.99 27.18 -3.15
N GLN A 162 -9.94 25.87 -3.08
CA GLN A 162 -10.06 24.97 -4.22
C GLN A 162 -11.49 24.39 -4.32
N SER A 163 -11.86 23.91 -5.51
CA SER A 163 -13.12 23.22 -5.69
C SER A 163 -13.06 21.82 -5.04
N LYS A 164 -14.22 21.19 -4.81
CA LYS A 164 -14.30 19.85 -4.23
C LYS A 164 -13.73 18.77 -5.14
N GLU A 165 -13.60 19.05 -6.44
CA GLU A 165 -13.04 18.14 -7.43
C GLU A 165 -11.51 18.23 -7.53
N TRP A 166 -10.90 19.17 -6.84
CA TRP A 166 -9.45 19.36 -6.78
C TRP A 166 -8.85 18.46 -5.71
#